data_7f503a0340e6a24ff00eed4005b5d8f7
#
_entry.id   7f503a0340e6a24ff00eed4005b5d8f7
#
_cell.length_a   1.000
_cell.length_b   1.000
_cell.length_c   1.000
_cell.angle_alpha   90.00
_cell.angle_beta   90.00
_cell.angle_gamma   90.00
#
_symmetry.space_group_name_H-M   'P 1'
#
loop_
_entity.id
_entity.type
_entity.pdbx_description
1 polymer ?
#
loop_
_entity_poly.entity_id
_entity_poly.type
_entity_poly.pdbx_seq_one_letter_code
_entity_poly.pdbx_strand_id
1 'polypeptide(L)'
;MALLTTGKQVVVDLETLSTHANACIVSIGAVLIDDLEIVDTFYTNVDANTCKEVGLHIEKDTLNWWAEQPQEIREAWLKNPQPLSKALMDFSAWYGNDSIPIWGYGANFDVVILESAYRAEKVYLYLGSSGTFTALELS
;
A
#
# COMPACT_ATOMS: atom_id res chain seq x y z
N MET A 1 2.60 -12.92 -18.37
CA MET A 1 1.63 -11.86 -18.46
C MET A 1 2.24 -10.59 -19.02
N ALA A 2 1.65 -10.07 -20.07
CA ALA A 2 2.12 -8.84 -20.68
C ALA A 2 1.47 -7.66 -19.95
N LEU A 3 1.97 -7.35 -18.79
CA LEU A 3 1.34 -6.34 -17.97
C LEU A 3 1.92 -4.95 -18.17
N LEU A 4 3.21 -4.90 -18.45
CA LEU A 4 3.87 -3.62 -18.56
C LEU A 4 3.95 -3.22 -20.02
N THR A 5 3.28 -2.14 -20.32
CA THR A 5 3.41 -1.46 -21.58
C THR A 5 4.37 -0.29 -21.39
N THR A 6 4.67 0.41 -22.46
CA THR A 6 5.36 1.69 -22.35
C THR A 6 4.47 2.69 -21.59
N GLY A 7 5.07 3.69 -21.01
CA GLY A 7 4.36 4.68 -20.22
C GLY A 7 4.51 4.45 -18.72
N LYS A 8 3.83 5.28 -17.96
CA LYS A 8 3.97 5.29 -16.50
C LYS A 8 3.06 4.30 -15.82
N GLN A 9 3.58 3.62 -14.81
CA GLN A 9 2.82 2.69 -13.98
C GLN A 9 3.37 2.72 -12.55
N VAL A 10 2.50 2.48 -11.58
CA VAL A 10 2.88 2.40 -10.18
C VAL A 10 2.64 0.98 -9.71
N VAL A 11 3.63 0.39 -9.04
CA VAL A 11 3.52 -0.92 -8.39
C VAL A 11 3.64 -0.71 -6.89
N VAL A 12 2.67 -1.21 -6.12
CA VAL A 12 2.66 -1.10 -4.66
C VAL A 12 2.88 -2.46 -4.01
N ASP A 13 3.57 -2.42 -2.87
CA ASP A 13 3.79 -3.58 -2.02
C ASP A 13 3.55 -3.15 -0.58
N LEU A 14 2.61 -3.80 0.09
CA LEU A 14 2.23 -3.47 1.46
C LEU A 14 2.69 -4.54 2.43
N GLU A 15 3.09 -4.12 3.63
CA GLU A 15 3.20 -5.02 4.77
C GLU A 15 1.97 -4.81 5.65
N THR A 16 1.36 -5.89 6.08
CA THR A 16 0.09 -5.84 6.80
C THR A 16 0.08 -6.75 8.02
N LEU A 17 -0.88 -6.50 8.91
CA LEU A 17 -1.10 -7.33 10.09
C LEU A 17 -2.33 -8.25 9.94
N SER A 18 -2.79 -8.45 8.74
CA SER A 18 -3.93 -9.33 8.45
C SER A 18 -3.88 -9.77 6.99
N THR A 19 -4.56 -10.87 6.70
CA THR A 19 -4.75 -11.37 5.33
C THR A 19 -6.10 -10.96 4.76
N HIS A 20 -6.89 -10.18 5.49
CA HIS A 20 -8.20 -9.71 5.06
C HIS A 20 -8.10 -8.49 4.15
N ALA A 21 -9.14 -8.25 3.38
CA ALA A 21 -9.19 -7.11 2.46
C ALA A 21 -9.14 -5.76 3.17
N ASN A 22 -9.57 -5.70 4.44
CA ASN A 22 -9.52 -4.50 5.28
C ASN A 22 -8.36 -4.53 6.27
N ALA A 23 -7.24 -5.10 5.89
CA ALA A 23 -6.09 -5.30 6.76
C ALA A 23 -5.50 -3.99 7.27
N CYS A 24 -5.01 -4.04 8.51
CA CYS A 24 -4.15 -2.99 9.05
C CYS A 24 -2.83 -2.98 8.28
N ILE A 25 -2.42 -1.82 7.79
CA ILE A 25 -1.19 -1.63 7.03
C ILE A 25 -0.09 -1.13 7.96
N VAL A 26 1.11 -1.69 7.86
CA VAL A 26 2.27 -1.23 8.65
C VAL A 26 3.39 -0.67 7.78
N SER A 27 3.36 -0.89 6.48
CA SER A 27 4.24 -0.17 5.55
C SER A 27 3.62 -0.10 4.16
N ILE A 28 3.94 0.97 3.44
CA ILE A 28 3.55 1.18 2.06
C ILE A 28 4.84 1.41 1.27
N GLY A 29 5.16 0.51 0.37
CA GLY A 29 6.23 0.69 -0.59
C GLY A 29 5.65 0.79 -1.99
N ALA A 30 6.25 1.64 -2.82
CA ALA A 30 5.81 1.76 -4.20
C ALA A 30 6.96 2.19 -5.11
N VAL A 31 6.86 1.82 -6.37
CA VAL A 31 7.78 2.27 -7.40
C VAL A 31 6.99 2.85 -8.56
N LEU A 32 7.52 3.92 -9.14
CA LEU A 32 7.03 4.47 -10.39
C LEU A 32 7.90 3.93 -11.51
N ILE A 33 7.28 3.25 -12.46
CA ILE A 33 7.94 2.69 -13.63
C ILE A 33 7.53 3.53 -14.82
N ASP A 34 8.50 3.94 -15.64
CA ASP A 34 8.27 4.64 -16.88
C ASP A 34 9.11 3.97 -17.97
N ASP A 35 8.46 3.53 -19.05
CA ASP A 35 9.12 2.79 -20.14
C ASP A 35 9.98 1.63 -19.61
N LEU A 36 9.42 0.85 -18.70
CA LEU A 36 10.02 -0.35 -18.13
C LEU A 36 11.20 -0.09 -17.19
N GLU A 37 11.44 1.16 -16.80
CA GLU A 37 12.49 1.52 -15.87
C GLU A 37 11.90 2.15 -14.60
N ILE A 38 12.50 1.84 -13.44
CA ILE A 38 12.13 2.48 -12.18
C ILE A 38 12.71 3.89 -12.17
N VAL A 39 11.82 4.89 -12.08
CA VAL A 39 12.23 6.29 -12.11
C VAL A 39 11.99 7.02 -10.79
N ASP A 40 11.21 6.45 -9.89
CA ASP A 40 10.98 7.02 -8.56
C ASP A 40 10.50 5.94 -7.61
N THR A 41 10.66 6.17 -6.31
CA THR A 41 10.22 5.25 -5.27
C THR A 41 9.56 6.01 -4.13
N PHE A 42 8.68 5.31 -3.41
CA PHE A 42 8.03 5.82 -2.22
C PHE A 42 8.08 4.75 -1.14
N TYR A 43 8.30 5.15 0.11
CA TYR A 43 8.22 4.25 1.25
C TYR A 43 7.81 5.00 2.51
N THR A 44 6.90 4.43 3.28
CA THR A 44 6.56 4.93 4.60
C THR A 44 6.11 3.79 5.50
N ASN A 45 6.41 3.90 6.78
CA ASN A 45 5.86 3.01 7.80
C ASN A 45 4.60 3.65 8.38
N VAL A 46 3.68 2.80 8.83
CA VAL A 46 2.38 3.22 9.35
C VAL A 46 2.22 2.74 10.78
N ASP A 47 1.74 3.63 11.65
CA ASP A 47 1.43 3.28 13.02
C ASP A 47 0.16 2.41 13.07
N ALA A 48 0.33 1.16 13.46
CA ALA A 48 -0.76 0.18 13.52
C ALA A 48 -1.91 0.64 14.42
N ASN A 49 -1.62 1.39 15.49
CA ASN A 49 -2.67 1.87 16.38
C ASN A 49 -3.64 2.80 15.67
N THR A 50 -3.14 3.62 14.74
CA THR A 50 -4.00 4.52 13.97
C THR A 50 -4.87 3.77 12.97
N CYS A 51 -4.41 2.64 12.46
CA CYS A 51 -5.23 1.75 11.62
C CYS A 51 -6.36 1.13 12.43
N LYS A 52 -6.03 0.68 13.65
CA LYS A 52 -6.99 0.07 14.55
C LYS A 52 -8.11 1.05 14.94
N GLU A 53 -7.75 2.31 15.14
CA GLU A 53 -8.72 3.35 15.48
C GLU A 53 -9.81 3.54 14.43
N VAL A 54 -9.51 3.27 13.17
CA VAL A 54 -10.49 3.39 12.08
C VAL A 54 -11.06 2.04 11.66
N GLY A 55 -10.86 1.01 12.48
CA GLY A 55 -11.51 -0.28 12.31
C GLY A 55 -10.83 -1.25 11.35
N LEU A 56 -9.58 -1.01 10.98
CA LEU A 56 -8.85 -1.95 10.14
C LEU A 56 -8.45 -3.19 10.94
N HIS A 57 -8.42 -4.32 10.26
CA HIS A 57 -8.32 -5.64 10.86
C HIS A 57 -6.89 -6.03 11.21
N ILE A 58 -6.71 -6.54 12.43
CA ILE A 58 -5.46 -7.15 12.89
C ILE A 58 -5.78 -8.61 13.21
N GLU A 59 -5.02 -9.51 12.62
CA GLU A 59 -5.22 -10.94 12.74
C GLU A 59 -4.15 -11.56 13.63
N LYS A 60 -4.58 -12.36 14.61
CA LYS A 60 -3.67 -12.97 15.56
C LYS A 60 -2.63 -13.87 14.88
N ASP A 61 -3.06 -14.66 13.90
CA ASP A 61 -2.14 -15.56 13.19
C ASP A 61 -1.07 -14.78 12.45
N THR A 62 -1.42 -13.63 11.87
CA THR A 62 -0.46 -12.78 11.20
C THR A 62 0.52 -12.16 12.18
N LEU A 63 0.05 -11.72 13.35
CA LEU A 63 0.93 -11.24 14.42
C LEU A 63 1.92 -12.33 14.85
N ASN A 64 1.45 -13.56 15.01
CA ASN A 64 2.30 -14.69 15.37
C ASN A 64 3.35 -14.95 14.28
N TRP A 65 2.96 -14.85 13.03
CA TRP A 65 3.89 -15.00 11.90
C TRP A 65 4.98 -13.93 11.95
N TRP A 66 4.62 -12.67 12.21
CA TRP A 66 5.60 -11.58 12.34
C TRP A 66 6.55 -11.84 13.51
N ALA A 67 6.04 -12.36 14.64
CA ALA A 67 6.86 -12.66 15.81
C ALA A 67 7.94 -13.70 15.53
N GLU A 68 7.75 -14.55 14.52
CA GLU A 68 8.69 -15.58 14.13
C GLU A 68 9.74 -15.07 13.13
N GLN A 69 9.59 -13.87 12.62
CA GLN A 69 10.53 -13.32 11.65
C GLN A 69 11.81 -12.83 12.33
N PRO A 70 12.93 -12.73 11.59
CA PRO A 70 14.16 -12.13 12.12
C PRO A 70 13.90 -10.75 12.70
N GLN A 71 14.64 -10.40 13.76
CA GLN A 71 14.47 -9.13 14.46
C GLN A 71 14.51 -7.92 13.52
N GLU A 72 15.40 -7.92 12.56
CA GLU A 72 15.55 -6.84 11.59
C GLU A 72 14.27 -6.60 10.81
N ILE A 73 13.61 -7.69 10.42
CA ILE A 73 12.35 -7.62 9.67
C ILE A 73 11.21 -7.17 10.57
N ARG A 74 11.15 -7.71 11.80
CA ARG A 74 10.13 -7.34 12.77
C ARG A 74 10.16 -5.86 13.14
N GLU A 75 11.34 -5.29 13.21
CA GLU A 75 11.54 -3.90 13.64
C GLU A 75 11.50 -2.91 12.49
N ALA A 76 11.58 -3.36 11.24
CA ALA A 76 11.66 -2.47 10.09
C ALA A 76 10.48 -1.50 10.03
N TRP A 77 9.26 -2.00 10.23
CA TRP A 77 8.06 -1.17 10.14
C TRP A 77 7.75 -0.39 11.42
N LEU A 78 8.57 -0.56 12.47
CA LEU A 78 8.46 0.22 13.70
C LEU A 78 9.29 1.51 13.66
N LYS A 79 10.06 1.74 12.60
CA LYS A 79 10.91 2.92 12.47
C LYS A 79 10.11 4.10 11.94
N ASN A 80 10.02 5.17 12.74
CA ASN A 80 9.31 6.41 12.36
C ASN A 80 7.93 6.17 11.75
N PRO A 81 7.05 5.36 12.41
CA PRO A 81 5.74 5.12 11.83
C PRO A 81 4.90 6.40 11.83
N GLN A 82 4.22 6.63 10.72
CA GLN A 82 3.33 7.77 10.55
C GLN A 82 1.89 7.38 10.83
N PRO A 83 1.05 8.30 11.29
CA PRO A 83 -0.40 8.04 11.31
C PRO A 83 -0.88 7.61 9.92
N LEU A 84 -1.83 6.69 9.87
CA LEU A 84 -2.35 6.18 8.60
C LEU A 84 -2.81 7.31 7.68
N SER A 85 -3.56 8.28 8.20
CA SER A 85 -4.04 9.41 7.40
C SER A 85 -2.89 10.17 6.73
N LYS A 86 -1.82 10.42 7.48
CA LYS A 86 -0.64 11.10 6.92
C LYS A 86 0.06 10.26 5.89
N ALA A 87 0.24 8.97 6.15
CA ALA A 87 0.88 8.06 5.20
C ALA A 87 0.11 8.03 3.87
N LEU A 88 -1.21 7.98 3.92
CA LEU A 88 -2.05 7.98 2.72
C LEU A 88 -1.99 9.33 1.99
N MET A 89 -1.97 10.44 2.73
CA MET A 89 -1.82 11.77 2.12
C MET A 89 -0.46 11.93 1.45
N ASP A 90 0.60 11.42 2.08
CA ASP A 90 1.94 11.45 1.50
C ASP A 90 2.00 10.58 0.23
N PHE A 91 1.38 9.40 0.25
CA PHE A 91 1.29 8.57 -0.94
C PHE A 91 0.53 9.28 -2.07
N SER A 92 -0.60 9.90 -1.75
CA SER A 92 -1.39 10.66 -2.72
C SER A 92 -0.58 11.79 -3.36
N ALA A 93 0.20 12.51 -2.55
CA ALA A 93 1.05 13.59 -3.04
C ALA A 93 2.13 13.05 -3.98
N TRP A 94 2.74 11.93 -3.63
CA TRP A 94 3.74 11.29 -4.47
C TRP A 94 3.14 10.77 -5.78
N TYR A 95 1.96 10.15 -5.70
CA TYR A 95 1.27 9.61 -6.86
C TYR A 95 0.86 10.71 -7.86
N GLY A 96 0.38 11.84 -7.36
CA GLY A 96 -0.01 12.98 -8.19
C GLY A 96 -1.40 12.83 -8.84
N ASN A 97 -1.60 13.55 -9.95
CA ASN A 97 -2.91 13.69 -10.59
C ASN A 97 -2.99 13.06 -11.99
N ASP A 98 -1.99 12.30 -12.39
CA ASP A 98 -1.88 11.83 -13.77
C ASP A 98 -2.64 10.54 -14.07
N SER A 99 -3.41 10.04 -13.10
CA SER A 99 -4.22 8.82 -13.25
C SER A 99 -3.39 7.61 -13.71
N ILE A 100 -2.21 7.47 -13.14
CA ILE A 100 -1.28 6.39 -13.51
C ILE A 100 -1.85 5.06 -13.02
N PRO A 101 -1.86 4.00 -13.85
CA PRO A 101 -2.31 2.68 -13.38
C PRO A 101 -1.53 2.21 -12.17
N ILE A 102 -2.25 1.66 -11.18
CA ILE A 102 -1.67 1.10 -9.96
C ILE A 102 -1.84 -0.40 -9.97
N TRP A 103 -0.76 -1.12 -9.71
CA TRP A 103 -0.71 -2.57 -9.67
C TRP A 103 -0.26 -3.04 -8.28
N GLY A 104 -0.87 -4.12 -7.78
CA GLY A 104 -0.33 -4.84 -6.65
C GLY A 104 0.83 -5.74 -7.06
N TYR A 105 1.70 -6.04 -6.12
CA TYR A 105 2.82 -6.93 -6.36
C TYR A 105 2.44 -8.38 -6.00
N GLY A 106 2.56 -9.27 -6.98
CA GLY A 106 2.25 -10.68 -6.78
C GLY A 106 0.76 -10.99 -6.66
N ALA A 107 0.42 -12.09 -5.98
CA ALA A 107 -0.96 -12.54 -5.77
C ALA A 107 -1.62 -11.91 -4.55
N ASN A 108 -1.00 -10.91 -3.95
CA ASN A 108 -1.54 -10.22 -2.79
C ASN A 108 -2.59 -9.20 -3.21
N PHE A 109 -3.52 -8.91 -2.32
CA PHE A 109 -4.59 -7.95 -2.56
C PHE A 109 -4.18 -6.53 -2.19
N ASP A 110 -2.93 -6.14 -2.50
CA ASP A 110 -2.37 -4.86 -2.05
C ASP A 110 -3.21 -3.66 -2.48
N VAL A 111 -3.66 -3.65 -3.73
CA VAL A 111 -4.47 -2.53 -4.23
C VAL A 111 -5.83 -2.48 -3.52
N VAL A 112 -6.44 -3.63 -3.26
CA VAL A 112 -7.71 -3.71 -2.53
C VAL A 112 -7.56 -3.26 -1.09
N ILE A 113 -6.47 -3.68 -0.43
CA ILE A 113 -6.17 -3.29 0.95
C ILE A 113 -5.90 -1.80 1.04
N LEU A 114 -5.12 -1.26 0.11
CA LEU A 114 -4.83 0.17 0.05
C LEU A 114 -6.13 0.97 -0.14
N GLU A 115 -7.00 0.55 -1.04
CA GLU A 115 -8.30 1.18 -1.27
C GLU A 115 -9.15 1.17 0.00
N SER A 116 -9.18 0.04 0.72
CA SER A 116 -9.89 -0.08 1.99
C SER A 116 -9.40 0.94 3.01
N ALA A 117 -8.09 1.12 3.12
CA ALA A 117 -7.49 2.09 4.03
C ALA A 117 -7.89 3.52 3.65
N TYR A 118 -7.90 3.85 2.38
CA TYR A 118 -8.35 5.15 1.91
C TYR A 118 -9.80 5.43 2.29
N ARG A 119 -10.66 4.43 2.14
CA ARG A 119 -12.07 4.56 2.52
C ARG A 119 -12.23 4.74 4.03
N ALA A 120 -11.47 3.98 4.83
CA ALA A 120 -11.55 4.06 6.29
C ALA A 120 -11.16 5.45 6.80
N GLU A 121 -10.13 6.05 6.23
CA GLU A 121 -9.65 7.38 6.60
C GLU A 121 -10.38 8.51 5.88
N LYS A 122 -11.23 8.18 4.90
CA LYS A 122 -11.92 9.18 4.07
C LYS A 122 -10.97 10.13 3.36
N VAL A 123 -9.79 9.61 2.99
CA VAL A 123 -8.82 10.28 2.14
C VAL A 123 -9.06 9.84 0.71
N TYR A 124 -8.78 10.69 -0.26
CA TYR A 124 -9.03 10.38 -1.66
C TYR A 124 -7.75 10.43 -2.46
N LEU A 125 -7.61 9.44 -3.35
CA LEU A 125 -6.58 9.42 -4.37
C LEU A 125 -7.23 9.78 -5.70
N TYR A 126 -6.65 10.74 -6.43
CA TYR A 126 -7.20 11.11 -7.73
C TYR A 126 -6.82 10.07 -8.79
N LEU A 127 -7.84 9.42 -9.36
CA LEU A 127 -7.68 8.38 -10.39
C LEU A 127 -8.37 8.80 -11.68
N GLY A 128 -8.31 10.06 -12.02
CA GLY A 128 -8.94 10.58 -13.24
C GLY A 128 -10.46 10.59 -13.11
N SER A 129 -11.14 10.50 -14.26
CA SER A 129 -12.60 10.58 -14.31
C SER A 129 -13.30 9.39 -13.66
N SER A 130 -12.60 8.28 -13.47
CA SER A 130 -13.20 7.10 -12.83
C SER A 130 -13.35 7.25 -11.32
N GLY A 131 -12.43 7.97 -10.68
CA GLY A 131 -12.41 8.16 -9.23
C GLY A 131 -12.27 6.87 -8.44
N THR A 132 -11.84 5.79 -9.06
CA THR A 132 -11.72 4.48 -8.43
C THR A 132 -10.37 3.86 -8.71
N PHE A 133 -9.91 3.00 -7.77
CA PHE A 133 -8.72 2.20 -7.99
C PHE A 133 -8.98 1.15 -9.07
N THR A 134 -7.97 0.92 -9.88
CA THR A 134 -7.97 -0.21 -10.80
C THR A 134 -7.26 -1.36 -10.12
N ALA A 135 -8.02 -2.37 -9.71
CA ALA A 135 -7.48 -3.52 -9.00
C ALA A 135 -6.89 -4.51 -10.01
N LEU A 136 -5.63 -4.31 -10.34
CA LEU A 136 -4.88 -5.21 -11.22
C LEU A 136 -3.80 -5.89 -10.42
N GLU A 137 -3.47 -7.12 -10.80
CA GLU A 137 -2.44 -7.90 -10.13
C GLU A 137 -1.32 -8.26 -11.10
N LEU A 138 -0.09 -8.26 -10.57
CA LEU A 138 1.06 -8.84 -11.24
C LEU A 138 1.15 -10.30 -10.86
N SER A 139 1.19 -11.17 -11.82
CA SER A 139 1.34 -12.60 -11.56
C SER A 139 2.60 -13.16 -12.18
#